data_2513454722ba93cfe8bded7983fa0e9f
#
_entry.id   2513454722ba93cfe8bded7983fa0e9f
#
_cell.length_a   1.000
_cell.length_b   1.000
_cell.length_c   1.000
_cell.angle_alpha   90.00
_cell.angle_beta   90.00
_cell.angle_gamma   90.00
#
_symmetry.space_group_name_H-M   'P 1'
#
loop_
_entity.id
_entity.type
_entity.pdbx_description
1 polymer ?
#
loop_
_entity_poly.entity_id
_entity_poly.type
_entity_poly.pdbx_seq_one_letter_code
_entity_poly.pdbx_strand_id
1 'polypeptide(L)'
;PVGVLCIQRTLNKGRWYGFVTGLGASLSDIAYALLTGYGMSFVFDYINKNIFYLQLLGSIMLLAFGIYTFRSNPVQSIRPVSANKGSYFHNFITAFAVTLSNPLIIFLFIGLFARFAFVQPGVLVFEEITGYLAIALGALAWWFGITFFVNKVRTRFNLRGIWILNRVIGSIV
;
A
#
# COMPACT_ATOMS: atom_id res chain seq x y z
N PRO A 1 -2.80 -0.33 8.25
CA PRO A 1 -3.63 0.70 8.92
C PRO A 1 -4.48 1.50 7.92
N VAL A 2 -3.91 1.94 6.79
CA VAL A 2 -4.61 2.80 5.79
C VAL A 2 -5.77 2.08 5.09
N GLY A 3 -5.66 0.79 4.80
CA GLY A 3 -6.76 0.02 4.22
C GLY A 3 -8.03 0.09 5.08
N VAL A 4 -7.88 -0.08 6.39
CA VAL A 4 -9.00 0.04 7.34
C VAL A 4 -9.58 1.45 7.34
N LEU A 5 -8.71 2.47 7.35
CA LEU A 5 -9.13 3.88 7.29
C LEU A 5 -9.91 4.20 6.00
N CYS A 6 -9.45 3.68 4.86
CA CYS A 6 -10.12 3.81 3.57
C CYS A 6 -11.51 3.15 3.59
N ILE A 7 -11.60 1.92 4.10
CA ILE A 7 -12.87 1.19 4.23
C ILE A 7 -13.82 1.94 5.15
N GLN A 8 -13.38 2.37 6.34
CA GLN A 8 -14.19 3.14 7.27
C GLN A 8 -14.75 4.42 6.66
N ARG A 9 -13.90 5.17 5.95
CA ARG A 9 -14.32 6.41 5.30
C ARG A 9 -15.30 6.15 4.16
N THR A 10 -15.11 5.06 3.41
CA THR A 10 -16.06 4.63 2.37
C THR A 10 -17.41 4.28 2.99
N LEU A 11 -17.42 3.52 4.08
CA LEU A 11 -18.64 3.11 4.77
C LEU A 11 -19.39 4.29 5.40
N ASN A 12 -18.68 5.19 6.08
CA ASN A 12 -19.28 6.25 6.87
C ASN A 12 -19.59 7.51 6.06
N LYS A 13 -18.72 7.86 5.10
CA LYS A 13 -18.78 9.15 4.38
C LYS A 13 -19.08 8.98 2.88
N GLY A 14 -18.91 7.78 2.34
CA GLY A 14 -19.15 7.46 0.94
C GLY A 14 -17.87 7.18 0.14
N ARG A 15 -18.06 6.64 -1.07
CA ARG A 15 -17.00 6.12 -1.95
C ARG A 15 -15.87 7.13 -2.20
N TRP A 16 -16.21 8.36 -2.50
CA TRP A 16 -15.21 9.38 -2.86
C TRP A 16 -14.29 9.75 -1.70
N TYR A 17 -14.80 9.75 -0.46
CA TYR A 17 -13.95 9.98 0.72
C TYR A 17 -12.95 8.84 0.95
N GLY A 18 -13.36 7.59 0.70
CA GLY A 18 -12.46 6.45 0.70
C GLY A 18 -11.44 6.53 -0.42
N PHE A 19 -11.86 6.86 -1.65
CA PHE A 19 -10.97 6.96 -2.80
C PHE A 19 -9.90 8.05 -2.59
N VAL A 20 -10.27 9.23 -2.12
CA VAL A 20 -9.32 10.31 -1.79
C VAL A 20 -8.34 9.87 -0.67
N THR A 21 -8.80 9.05 0.28
CA THR A 21 -7.92 8.43 1.26
C THR A 21 -6.90 7.50 0.57
N GLY A 22 -7.35 6.70 -0.39
CA GLY A 22 -6.48 5.86 -1.20
C GLY A 22 -5.48 6.65 -2.05
N LEU A 23 -5.90 7.81 -2.61
CA LEU A 23 -4.99 8.71 -3.34
C LEU A 23 -3.84 9.21 -2.44
N GLY A 24 -4.14 9.59 -1.20
CA GLY A 24 -3.11 10.00 -0.24
C GLY A 24 -2.13 8.86 0.05
N ALA A 25 -2.62 7.63 0.22
CA ALA A 25 -1.77 6.46 0.39
C ALA A 25 -0.91 6.19 -0.85
N SER A 26 -1.51 6.20 -2.05
CA SER A 26 -0.78 6.00 -3.31
C SER A 26 0.36 7.00 -3.52
N LEU A 27 0.16 8.26 -3.13
CA LEU A 27 1.23 9.25 -3.23
C LEU A 27 2.41 8.90 -2.29
N SER A 28 2.13 8.38 -1.09
CA SER A 28 3.19 7.89 -0.19
C SER A 28 3.90 6.66 -0.76
N ASP A 29 3.14 5.73 -1.36
CA ASP A 29 3.71 4.53 -1.97
C ASP A 29 4.63 4.91 -3.15
N ILE A 30 4.23 5.88 -3.98
CA ILE A 30 5.08 6.43 -5.06
C ILE A 30 6.34 7.07 -4.49
N ALA A 31 6.22 7.86 -3.42
CA ALA A 31 7.38 8.47 -2.77
C ALA A 31 8.36 7.39 -2.25
N TYR A 32 7.85 6.33 -1.63
CA TYR A 32 8.67 5.20 -1.20
C TYR A 32 9.27 4.41 -2.37
N ALA A 33 8.52 4.20 -3.45
CA ALA A 33 9.03 3.55 -4.65
C ALA A 33 10.21 4.34 -5.25
N LEU A 34 10.05 5.65 -5.41
CA LEU A 34 11.12 6.52 -5.90
C LEU A 34 12.34 6.52 -4.96
N LEU A 35 12.11 6.68 -3.65
CA LEU A 35 13.20 6.66 -2.67
C LEU A 35 13.96 5.33 -2.70
N THR A 36 13.25 4.23 -2.80
CA THR A 36 13.85 2.89 -2.88
C THR A 36 14.60 2.69 -4.20
N GLY A 37 13.99 3.04 -5.34
CA GLY A 37 14.61 2.88 -6.65
C GLY A 37 15.89 3.68 -6.79
N TYR A 38 15.85 4.97 -6.46
CA TYR A 38 17.06 5.81 -6.47
C TYR A 38 18.08 5.37 -5.41
N GLY A 39 17.62 4.99 -4.21
CA GLY A 39 18.51 4.46 -3.17
C GLY A 39 19.23 3.18 -3.61
N MET A 40 18.53 2.27 -4.27
CA MET A 40 19.13 1.04 -4.81
C MET A 40 20.13 1.30 -5.93
N SER A 41 19.92 2.34 -6.75
CA SER A 41 20.84 2.70 -7.83
C SER A 41 22.24 3.04 -7.32
N PHE A 42 22.35 3.71 -6.16
CA PHE A 42 23.63 4.09 -5.58
C PHE A 42 24.45 2.91 -5.04
N VAL A 43 23.79 1.81 -4.67
CA VAL A 43 24.44 0.63 -4.09
C VAL A 43 24.35 -0.58 -5.02
N PHE A 44 24.12 -0.35 -6.30
CA PHE A 44 23.83 -1.39 -7.28
C PHE A 44 24.90 -2.49 -7.33
N ASP A 45 26.17 -2.11 -7.34
CA ASP A 45 27.28 -3.08 -7.38
C ASP A 45 27.31 -3.99 -6.13
N TYR A 46 26.94 -3.44 -4.98
CA TYR A 46 26.81 -4.20 -3.75
C TYR A 46 25.60 -5.11 -3.79
N ILE A 47 24.49 -4.63 -4.35
CA ILE A 47 23.25 -5.40 -4.52
C ILE A 47 23.49 -6.60 -5.42
N ASN A 48 24.15 -6.40 -6.57
CA ASN A 48 24.43 -7.49 -7.50
C ASN A 48 25.30 -8.58 -6.92
N LYS A 49 26.31 -8.22 -6.14
CA LYS A 49 27.17 -9.20 -5.44
C LYS A 49 26.41 -10.03 -4.39
N ASN A 50 25.35 -9.46 -3.82
CA ASN A 50 24.61 -10.04 -2.70
C ASN A 50 23.14 -10.31 -3.02
N ILE A 51 22.77 -10.35 -4.30
CA ILE A 51 21.36 -10.40 -4.75
C ILE A 51 20.58 -11.57 -4.14
N PHE A 52 21.22 -12.72 -3.99
CA PHE A 52 20.60 -13.90 -3.36
C PHE A 52 20.18 -13.61 -1.91
N TYR A 53 21.05 -13.01 -1.12
CA TYR A 53 20.77 -12.67 0.28
C TYR A 53 19.69 -11.59 0.40
N LEU A 54 19.72 -10.61 -0.51
CA LEU A 54 18.73 -9.54 -0.54
C LEU A 54 17.34 -10.07 -0.95
N GLN A 55 17.30 -10.95 -1.94
CA GLN A 55 16.05 -11.61 -2.35
C GLN A 55 15.49 -12.51 -1.25
N LEU A 56 16.36 -13.24 -0.54
CA LEU A 56 15.96 -14.06 0.60
C LEU A 56 15.40 -13.20 1.72
N LEU A 57 16.11 -12.12 2.08
CA LEU A 57 15.66 -11.17 3.09
C LEU A 57 14.33 -10.53 2.71
N GLY A 58 14.20 -10.05 1.46
CA GLY A 58 12.96 -9.49 0.93
C GLY A 58 11.79 -10.47 0.99
N SER A 59 12.04 -11.73 0.64
CA SER A 59 11.02 -12.79 0.72
C SER A 59 10.57 -13.07 2.16
N ILE A 60 11.51 -13.10 3.10
CA ILE A 60 11.21 -13.26 4.53
C ILE A 60 10.38 -12.06 5.04
N MET A 61 10.73 -10.84 4.64
CA MET A 61 10.00 -9.64 5.01
C MET A 61 8.58 -9.62 4.44
N LEU A 62 8.41 -10.03 3.18
CA LEU A 62 7.08 -10.18 2.56
C LEU A 62 6.24 -11.22 3.30
N LEU A 63 6.84 -12.37 3.64
CA LEU A 63 6.17 -13.41 4.41
C LEU A 63 5.76 -12.92 5.81
N ALA A 64 6.67 -12.22 6.50
CA ALA A 64 6.37 -11.63 7.81
C ALA A 64 5.24 -10.58 7.72
N PHE A 65 5.26 -9.74 6.67
CA PHE A 65 4.20 -8.77 6.42
C PHE A 65 2.86 -9.45 6.10
N GLY A 66 2.86 -10.51 5.30
CA GLY A 66 1.67 -11.32 5.00
C GLY A 66 1.09 -11.94 6.28
N ILE A 67 1.93 -12.55 7.13
CA ILE A 67 1.52 -13.12 8.43
C ILE A 67 0.97 -12.01 9.36
N TYR A 68 1.65 -10.87 9.43
CA TYR A 68 1.19 -9.74 10.23
C TYR A 68 -0.19 -9.26 9.77
N THR A 69 -0.38 -9.06 8.47
CA THR A 69 -1.66 -8.64 7.89
C THR A 69 -2.76 -9.67 8.13
N PHE A 70 -2.44 -10.96 7.96
CA PHE A 70 -3.36 -12.06 8.22
C PHE A 70 -3.83 -12.14 9.68
N ARG A 71 -2.91 -11.90 10.62
CA ARG A 71 -3.19 -11.91 12.07
C ARG A 71 -3.79 -10.62 12.60
N SER A 72 -3.62 -9.51 11.87
CA SER A 72 -4.13 -8.22 12.31
C SER A 72 -5.66 -8.25 12.43
N ASN A 73 -6.17 -7.82 13.59
CA ASN A 73 -7.61 -7.72 13.81
C ASN A 73 -8.05 -6.26 13.57
N PRO A 74 -8.62 -5.96 12.39
CA PRO A 74 -9.02 -4.60 12.02
C PRO A 74 -10.17 -4.06 12.87
N VAL A 75 -10.91 -4.96 13.55
CA VAL A 75 -12.07 -4.59 14.37
C VAL A 75 -11.66 -3.72 15.56
N GLN A 76 -10.46 -3.94 16.12
CA GLN A 76 -9.97 -3.14 17.26
C GLN A 76 -9.55 -1.72 16.86
N SER A 77 -9.28 -1.47 15.59
CA SER A 77 -8.91 -0.15 15.07
C SER A 77 -10.08 0.65 14.51
N ILE A 78 -11.29 0.07 14.49
CA ILE A 78 -12.50 0.76 14.07
C ILE A 78 -13.01 1.64 15.22
N ARG A 79 -12.40 2.81 15.38
CA ARG A 79 -13.00 3.87 16.20
C ARG A 79 -14.13 4.50 15.39
N PRO A 80 -15.28 4.82 16.02
CA PRO A 80 -16.31 5.59 15.32
C PRO A 80 -15.70 6.90 14.84
N VAL A 81 -15.59 7.03 13.52
CA VAL A 81 -15.15 8.29 12.92
C VAL A 81 -16.25 9.29 13.20
N SER A 82 -15.92 10.35 13.92
CA SER A 82 -16.82 11.48 14.18
C SER A 82 -17.63 11.81 12.92
N ALA A 83 -18.92 12.04 13.09
CA ALA A 83 -19.89 12.31 12.00
C ALA A 83 -19.56 13.58 11.19
N ASN A 84 -18.57 14.35 11.65
CA ASN A 84 -18.08 15.52 10.94
C ASN A 84 -17.40 15.07 9.63
N LYS A 85 -18.02 15.41 8.50
CA LYS A 85 -17.59 15.05 7.15
C LYS A 85 -16.28 15.71 6.73
N GLY A 86 -15.23 15.75 7.50
CA GLY A 86 -13.97 16.44 7.19
C GLY A 86 -13.71 16.60 5.69
N SER A 87 -13.03 17.65 5.28
CA SER A 87 -12.70 17.93 3.88
C SER A 87 -12.01 16.74 3.20
N TYR A 88 -12.18 16.60 1.88
CA TYR A 88 -11.42 15.67 1.04
C TYR A 88 -9.91 15.83 1.26
N PHE A 89 -9.47 17.08 1.32
CA PHE A 89 -8.06 17.42 1.58
C PHE A 89 -7.56 16.86 2.92
N HIS A 90 -8.35 16.99 3.98
CA HIS A 90 -8.00 16.41 5.28
C HIS A 90 -7.89 14.88 5.21
N ASN A 91 -8.78 14.22 4.47
CA ASN A 91 -8.73 12.77 4.30
C ASN A 91 -7.50 12.32 3.48
N PHE A 92 -7.12 13.09 2.47
CA PHE A 92 -5.91 12.88 1.68
C PHE A 92 -4.66 13.02 2.54
N ILE A 93 -4.48 14.16 3.20
CA ILE A 93 -3.27 14.45 4.00
C ILE A 93 -3.12 13.47 5.15
N THR A 94 -4.21 13.14 5.85
CA THR A 94 -4.12 12.17 6.96
C THR A 94 -3.74 10.78 6.48
N ALA A 95 -4.23 10.33 5.32
CA ALA A 95 -3.84 9.05 4.75
C ALA A 95 -2.39 9.07 4.27
N PHE A 96 -1.98 10.13 3.59
CA PHE A 96 -0.59 10.36 3.17
C PHE A 96 0.36 10.27 4.38
N ALA A 97 0.08 11.05 5.43
CA ALA A 97 0.92 11.08 6.63
C ALA A 97 0.97 9.73 7.35
N VAL A 98 -0.18 9.04 7.50
CA VAL A 98 -0.25 7.72 8.15
C VAL A 98 0.52 6.66 7.35
N THR A 99 0.45 6.70 6.02
CA THR A 99 1.20 5.79 5.15
C THR A 99 2.69 6.12 5.20
N LEU A 100 3.04 7.38 5.09
CA LEU A 100 4.43 7.85 5.13
C LEU A 100 5.10 7.60 6.48
N SER A 101 4.34 7.56 7.56
CA SER A 101 4.85 7.22 8.91
C SER A 101 5.08 5.73 9.12
N ASN A 102 4.76 4.87 8.14
CA ASN A 102 4.93 3.44 8.28
C ASN A 102 6.24 2.96 7.63
N PRO A 103 7.31 2.77 8.39
CA PRO A 103 8.62 2.40 7.83
C PRO A 103 8.63 1.00 7.19
N LEU A 104 7.66 0.15 7.49
CA LEU A 104 7.57 -1.20 6.91
C LEU A 104 7.37 -1.17 5.39
N ILE A 105 6.80 -0.08 4.86
CA ILE A 105 6.56 0.06 3.42
C ILE A 105 7.87 0.14 2.63
N ILE A 106 8.90 0.79 3.17
CA ILE A 106 10.21 0.86 2.49
C ILE A 106 10.82 -0.54 2.36
N PHE A 107 10.71 -1.37 3.38
CA PHE A 107 11.20 -2.75 3.34
C PHE A 107 10.43 -3.60 2.35
N LEU A 108 9.11 -3.37 2.23
CA LEU A 108 8.28 -4.01 1.22
C LEU A 108 8.78 -3.65 -0.19
N PHE A 109 9.02 -2.36 -0.49
CA PHE A 109 9.53 -1.93 -1.79
C PHE A 109 10.92 -2.47 -2.07
N ILE A 110 11.83 -2.47 -1.08
CA ILE A 110 13.16 -3.09 -1.23
C ILE A 110 13.00 -4.56 -1.61
N GLY A 111 12.16 -5.31 -0.91
CA GLY A 111 11.90 -6.72 -1.20
C GLY A 111 11.32 -6.96 -2.59
N LEU A 112 10.33 -6.17 -3.00
CA LEU A 112 9.71 -6.25 -4.33
C LEU A 112 10.71 -5.88 -5.43
N PHE A 113 11.43 -4.78 -5.29
CA PHE A 113 12.39 -4.31 -6.29
C PHE A 113 13.55 -5.29 -6.46
N ALA A 114 14.05 -5.88 -5.35
CA ALA A 114 15.06 -6.93 -5.41
C ALA A 114 14.48 -8.20 -6.06
N ARG A 115 13.26 -8.61 -5.70
CA ARG A 115 12.63 -9.83 -6.24
C ARG A 115 12.37 -9.77 -7.73
N PHE A 116 11.93 -8.61 -8.23
CA PHE A 116 11.59 -8.40 -9.63
C PHE A 116 12.71 -7.75 -10.45
N ALA A 117 13.89 -7.56 -9.85
CA ALA A 117 15.02 -6.89 -10.48
C ALA A 117 14.60 -5.54 -11.13
N PHE A 118 13.82 -4.74 -10.41
CA PHE A 118 13.23 -3.51 -10.92
C PHE A 118 14.29 -2.46 -11.29
N VAL A 119 15.38 -2.41 -10.52
CA VAL A 119 16.51 -1.51 -10.77
C VAL A 119 17.63 -2.33 -11.42
N GLN A 120 18.02 -1.95 -12.64
CA GLN A 120 19.09 -2.58 -13.40
C GLN A 120 20.00 -1.51 -14.01
N PRO A 121 21.33 -1.74 -14.15
CA PRO A 121 22.20 -0.82 -14.85
C PRO A 121 21.87 -0.82 -16.35
N GLY A 122 21.88 0.37 -16.95
CA GLY A 122 21.69 0.53 -18.39
C GLY A 122 20.23 0.55 -18.84
N VAL A 123 19.27 0.51 -17.91
CA VAL A 123 17.85 0.71 -18.23
C VAL A 123 17.64 2.11 -18.76
N LEU A 124 16.88 2.23 -19.86
CA LEU A 124 16.53 3.52 -20.42
C LEU A 124 15.60 4.29 -19.46
N VAL A 125 15.80 5.59 -19.35
CA VAL A 125 14.96 6.48 -18.53
C VAL A 125 13.47 6.30 -18.81
N PHE A 126 13.11 6.01 -20.06
CA PHE A 126 11.73 5.74 -20.46
C PHE A 126 11.16 4.47 -19.80
N GLU A 127 11.95 3.41 -19.71
CA GLU A 127 11.53 2.14 -19.07
C GLU A 127 11.35 2.33 -17.57
N GLU A 128 12.26 3.09 -16.93
CA GLU A 128 12.17 3.43 -15.52
C GLU A 128 10.89 4.23 -15.22
N ILE A 129 10.62 5.29 -15.98
CA ILE A 129 9.39 6.09 -15.85
C ILE A 129 8.15 5.22 -16.06
N THR A 130 8.16 4.32 -17.05
CA THR A 130 7.06 3.41 -17.32
C THR A 130 6.79 2.48 -16.13
N GLY A 131 7.85 2.00 -15.47
CA GLY A 131 7.75 1.19 -14.28
C GLY A 131 7.07 1.92 -13.11
N TYR A 132 7.50 3.16 -12.82
CA TYR A 132 6.86 3.97 -11.77
C TYR A 132 5.42 4.36 -12.11
N LEU A 133 5.13 4.64 -13.38
CA LEU A 133 3.75 4.88 -13.84
C LEU A 133 2.88 3.63 -13.65
N ALA A 134 3.41 2.44 -13.94
CA ALA A 134 2.69 1.18 -13.73
C ALA A 134 2.37 0.97 -12.23
N ILE A 135 3.32 1.26 -11.33
CA ILE A 135 3.10 1.22 -9.88
C ILE A 135 1.99 2.20 -9.48
N ALA A 136 2.05 3.44 -9.97
CA ALA A 136 1.04 4.46 -9.68
C ALA A 136 -0.36 4.05 -10.16
N LEU A 137 -0.47 3.58 -11.40
CA LEU A 137 -1.73 3.12 -11.98
C LEU A 137 -2.28 1.89 -11.25
N GLY A 138 -1.41 0.96 -10.88
CA GLY A 138 -1.79 -0.22 -10.08
C GLY A 138 -2.37 0.17 -8.72
N ALA A 139 -1.72 1.11 -8.02
CA ALA A 139 -2.20 1.62 -6.74
C ALA A 139 -3.56 2.34 -6.88
N LEU A 140 -3.71 3.17 -7.93
CA LEU A 140 -4.97 3.86 -8.22
C LEU A 140 -6.10 2.87 -8.53
N ALA A 141 -5.84 1.88 -9.38
CA ALA A 141 -6.80 0.84 -9.74
C ALA A 141 -7.23 0.03 -8.51
N TRP A 142 -6.29 -0.30 -7.62
CA TRP A 142 -6.54 -0.98 -6.36
C TRP A 142 -7.50 -0.21 -5.45
N TRP A 143 -7.21 1.07 -5.18
CA TRP A 143 -8.06 1.89 -4.32
C TRP A 143 -9.41 2.19 -4.95
N PHE A 144 -9.47 2.36 -6.26
CA PHE A 144 -10.72 2.51 -6.99
C PHE A 144 -11.58 1.24 -6.86
N GLY A 145 -10.98 0.08 -7.05
CA GLY A 145 -11.64 -1.22 -6.91
C GLY A 145 -12.18 -1.44 -5.51
N ILE A 146 -11.32 -1.29 -4.48
CA ILE A 146 -11.73 -1.47 -3.08
C ILE A 146 -12.90 -0.55 -2.73
N THR A 147 -12.79 0.75 -3.03
CA THR A 147 -13.83 1.71 -2.67
C THR A 147 -15.14 1.46 -3.43
N PHE A 148 -15.04 0.97 -4.66
CA PHE A 148 -16.22 0.55 -5.43
C PHE A 148 -16.92 -0.63 -4.78
N PHE A 149 -16.19 -1.70 -4.46
CA PHE A 149 -16.76 -2.88 -3.83
C PHE A 149 -17.33 -2.59 -2.44
N VAL A 150 -16.59 -1.87 -1.61
CA VAL A 150 -17.04 -1.49 -0.27
C VAL A 150 -18.30 -0.64 -0.34
N ASN A 151 -18.37 0.30 -1.26
CA ASN A 151 -19.57 1.12 -1.43
C ASN A 151 -20.78 0.30 -1.92
N LYS A 152 -20.57 -0.66 -2.82
CA LYS A 152 -21.63 -1.54 -3.33
C LYS A 152 -22.23 -2.44 -2.24
N VAL A 153 -21.40 -2.91 -1.33
CA VAL A 153 -21.83 -3.79 -0.24
C VAL A 153 -22.04 -3.05 1.09
N ARG A 154 -22.02 -1.74 1.06
CA ARG A 154 -22.11 -0.85 2.24
C ARG A 154 -23.28 -1.20 3.17
N THR A 155 -24.43 -1.53 2.62
CA THR A 155 -25.64 -1.89 3.38
C THR A 155 -25.55 -3.28 4.02
N ARG A 156 -24.66 -4.14 3.53
CA ARG A 156 -24.46 -5.52 4.00
C ARG A 156 -23.14 -5.72 4.73
N PHE A 157 -22.31 -4.67 4.80
CA PHE A 157 -20.96 -4.77 5.36
C PHE A 157 -21.02 -4.76 6.89
N ASN A 158 -20.68 -5.90 7.49
CA ASN A 158 -20.52 -6.06 8.92
C ASN A 158 -19.05 -6.28 9.29
N LEU A 159 -18.73 -6.27 10.59
CA LEU A 159 -17.36 -6.43 11.11
C LEU A 159 -16.70 -7.75 10.68
N ARG A 160 -17.50 -8.82 10.46
CA ARG A 160 -16.98 -10.11 9.97
C ARG A 160 -16.48 -10.02 8.54
N GLY A 161 -17.12 -9.23 7.68
CA GLY A 161 -16.69 -9.03 6.30
C GLY A 161 -15.31 -8.36 6.21
N ILE A 162 -15.03 -7.39 7.07
CA ILE A 162 -13.72 -6.73 7.15
C ILE A 162 -12.63 -7.71 7.60
N TRP A 163 -12.93 -8.56 8.59
CA TRP A 163 -12.01 -9.56 9.07
C TRP A 163 -11.66 -10.61 7.99
N ILE A 164 -12.66 -11.08 7.24
CA ILE A 164 -12.44 -12.00 6.11
C ILE A 164 -11.57 -11.35 5.04
N LEU A 165 -11.84 -10.09 4.69
CA LEU A 165 -11.07 -9.35 3.69
C LEU A 165 -9.59 -9.28 4.06
N ASN A 166 -9.27 -8.96 5.31
CA ASN A 166 -7.89 -8.92 5.78
C ASN A 166 -7.20 -10.29 5.73
N ARG A 167 -7.93 -11.37 6.05
CA ARG A 167 -7.39 -12.72 5.93
C ARG A 167 -7.07 -13.09 4.49
N VAL A 168 -7.98 -12.75 3.56
CA VAL A 168 -7.76 -13.00 2.13
C VAL A 168 -6.54 -12.21 1.64
N ILE A 169 -6.45 -10.91 1.96
CA ILE A 169 -5.30 -10.08 1.55
C ILE A 169 -4.00 -10.66 2.13
N GLY A 170 -3.97 -10.98 3.43
CA GLY A 170 -2.77 -11.53 4.05
C GLY A 170 -2.36 -12.90 3.50
N SER A 171 -3.30 -13.68 2.93
CA SER A 171 -3.01 -14.96 2.29
C SER A 171 -2.48 -14.81 0.85
N ILE A 172 -2.82 -13.71 0.18
CA ILE A 172 -2.37 -13.43 -1.19
C ILE A 172 -0.96 -12.83 -1.19
N VAL A 173 -0.64 -12.02 -0.18
CA VAL A 173 0.70 -11.42 0.02
C VAL A 173 1.69 -12.45 0.52
#